data_d8573a3c660cefebaf523676eace4808
#
_entry.id   d8573a3c660cefebaf523676eace4808
#
_cell.length_a   1.000
_cell.length_b   1.000
_cell.length_c   1.000
_cell.angle_alpha   90.00
_cell.angle_beta   90.00
_cell.angle_gamma   90.00
#
_symmetry.space_group_name_H-M   'P 1'
#
loop_
_entity.id
_entity.type
_entity.pdbx_description
1 polymer ?
#
loop_
_entity_poly.entity_id
_entity_poly.type
_entity_poly.pdbx_seq_one_letter_code
_entity_poly.pdbx_strand_id
1 'polypeptide(L)'
;MELLNFEGEILTADGGIVRRIKVKGEGYSNPNDGASVDVHLEGRCGDRLFDCRDVSFIVGQGEDKGIPLGVDRAMDKMQNGECCLLYLNPKYGFGSEGKPEYKIGPDKDIVYEVSLKDFKRAKESWEMDLNEKLALVPDVKNKGNQYFKAGRHHQAVIQYQRIISWLELECGTGIEQHKQIQDYILTVHLNLALCFLRLKDFSQAVENCNKVIEQDKSNEKALYRRGEARLLRNEYSLAMADFQKVLEVNPSNRAARAQLSTCQSKMKEHQEQEKKIYANMFQKFAERDSKNGRPKRRRDESEQSSMNGEVGIKRRRRSQDCPS
;
A
#
# COMPACT_ATOMS: atom_id res chain seq x y z
N MET A 1 19.71 -20.85 27.39
CA MET A 1 19.10 -19.74 26.62
C MET A 1 18.43 -18.85 27.67
N GLU A 2 19.14 -17.83 28.10
CA GLU A 2 18.56 -16.82 28.99
C GLU A 2 17.53 -16.02 28.18
N LEU A 3 16.28 -16.06 28.61
CA LEU A 3 15.23 -15.14 28.20
C LEU A 3 15.63 -13.75 28.76
N LEU A 4 16.46 -13.04 28.00
CA LEU A 4 16.69 -11.62 28.24
C LEU A 4 15.35 -10.92 28.08
N ASN A 5 14.89 -10.31 29.17
CA ASN A 5 13.74 -9.39 29.17
C ASN A 5 13.97 -8.34 28.06
N PHE A 6 13.31 -8.51 26.93
CA PHE A 6 13.38 -7.59 25.81
C PHE A 6 12.51 -6.37 26.10
N GLU A 7 12.97 -5.47 26.93
CA GLU A 7 12.43 -4.11 27.03
C GLU A 7 13.00 -3.29 25.87
N GLY A 8 12.45 -3.51 24.68
CA GLY A 8 12.74 -2.74 23.48
C GLY A 8 11.49 -1.99 23.01
N GLU A 9 11.66 -0.77 22.53
CA GLU A 9 10.60 -0.01 21.88
C GLU A 9 10.36 -0.53 20.45
N ILE A 10 9.14 -0.91 20.15
CA ILE A 10 8.73 -1.35 18.80
C ILE A 10 8.44 -0.10 17.96
N LEU A 11 9.22 0.13 16.91
CA LEU A 11 9.10 1.32 16.07
C LEU A 11 8.11 1.15 14.90
N THR A 12 7.74 -0.10 14.57
CA THR A 12 6.85 -0.41 13.43
C THR A 12 5.71 -1.30 13.85
N ALA A 13 4.53 -1.10 13.29
CA ALA A 13 3.31 -1.87 13.63
C ALA A 13 3.47 -3.38 13.43
N ASP A 14 4.35 -3.81 12.52
CA ASP A 14 4.67 -5.22 12.25
C ASP A 14 5.80 -5.79 13.13
N GLY A 15 6.31 -5.00 14.09
CA GLY A 15 7.38 -5.42 14.97
C GLY A 15 8.75 -5.61 14.29
N GLY A 16 8.90 -5.16 13.05
CA GLY A 16 10.09 -5.40 12.25
C GLY A 16 11.30 -4.55 12.60
N ILE A 17 11.12 -3.49 13.39
CA ILE A 17 12.19 -2.65 13.95
C ILE A 17 11.99 -2.56 15.46
N VAL A 18 12.94 -3.05 16.23
CA VAL A 18 12.94 -2.93 17.69
C VAL A 18 14.17 -2.15 18.13
N ARG A 19 13.95 -1.06 18.86
CA ARG A 19 15.01 -0.17 19.39
C ARG A 19 15.24 -0.43 20.86
N ARG A 20 16.50 -0.57 21.26
CA ARG A 20 16.93 -0.60 22.66
C ARG A 20 17.99 0.46 22.92
N ILE A 21 17.66 1.44 23.74
CA ILE A 21 18.58 2.53 24.09
C ILE A 21 19.68 2.00 25.02
N LYS A 22 20.94 2.21 24.65
CA LYS A 22 22.13 1.94 25.47
C LYS A 22 22.58 3.19 26.22
N VAL A 23 22.63 4.30 25.51
CA VAL A 23 22.98 5.60 26.07
C VAL A 23 21.90 6.58 25.63
N LYS A 24 21.27 7.27 26.56
CA LYS A 24 20.28 8.29 26.25
C LYS A 24 20.96 9.51 25.65
N GLY A 25 20.35 10.07 24.62
CA GLY A 25 20.79 11.33 24.04
C GLY A 25 20.39 12.54 24.86
N GLU A 26 20.82 13.69 24.39
CA GLU A 26 20.57 14.98 25.01
C GLU A 26 19.62 15.82 24.16
N GLY A 27 18.80 16.65 24.81
CA GLY A 27 17.89 17.58 24.16
C GLY A 27 16.47 17.00 23.89
N TYR A 28 15.65 17.81 23.23
CA TYR A 28 14.24 17.51 22.96
C TYR A 28 13.95 17.40 21.45
N SER A 29 14.96 17.57 20.61
CA SER A 29 14.80 17.54 19.15
C SER A 29 15.37 16.28 18.56
N ASN A 30 14.70 15.74 17.57
CA ASN A 30 15.13 14.56 16.80
C ASN A 30 15.35 14.96 15.33
N PRO A 31 16.14 14.23 14.55
CA PRO A 31 16.20 14.40 13.11
C PRO A 31 14.81 14.23 12.49
N ASN A 32 14.48 15.12 11.56
CA ASN A 32 13.26 14.98 10.75
C ASN A 32 13.61 14.42 9.36
N ASP A 33 12.58 14.14 8.58
CA ASP A 33 12.76 13.70 7.20
C ASP A 33 13.54 14.74 6.38
N GLY A 34 14.64 14.32 5.78
CA GLY A 34 15.57 15.22 5.07
C GLY A 34 16.65 15.86 5.95
N ALA A 35 16.68 15.62 7.24
CA ALA A 35 17.77 16.05 8.10
C ALA A 35 19.11 15.43 7.67
N SER A 36 20.19 16.18 7.78
CA SER A 36 21.54 15.63 7.66
C SER A 36 21.95 15.08 9.03
N VAL A 37 22.38 13.82 9.07
CA VAL A 37 22.79 13.12 10.29
C VAL A 37 24.20 12.59 10.16
N ASP A 38 24.96 12.67 11.24
CA ASP A 38 26.29 12.10 11.39
C ASP A 38 26.22 10.99 12.41
N VAL A 39 26.48 9.75 11.97
CA VAL A 39 26.31 8.56 12.81
C VAL A 39 27.54 7.66 12.78
N HIS A 40 27.75 6.93 13.88
CA HIS A 40 28.62 5.76 13.91
C HIS A 40 27.74 4.52 13.83
N LEU A 41 28.08 3.59 12.95
CA LEU A 41 27.34 2.36 12.70
C LEU A 41 28.23 1.14 12.98
N GLU A 42 27.71 0.17 13.75
CA GLU A 42 28.26 -1.18 13.87
C GLU A 42 27.17 -2.19 13.53
N GLY A 43 27.31 -2.89 12.40
CA GLY A 43 26.37 -3.90 11.92
C GLY A 43 26.81 -5.32 12.26
N ARG A 44 25.92 -6.14 12.83
CA ARG A 44 26.18 -7.54 13.19
C ARG A 44 25.11 -8.47 12.63
N CYS A 45 25.55 -9.62 12.15
CA CYS A 45 24.68 -10.74 11.77
C CYS A 45 25.06 -11.96 12.61
N GLY A 46 24.25 -12.31 13.61
CA GLY A 46 24.68 -13.15 14.71
C GLY A 46 25.85 -12.50 15.45
N ASP A 47 26.92 -13.27 15.71
CA ASP A 47 28.12 -12.77 16.39
C ASP A 47 29.10 -12.06 15.45
N ARG A 48 28.86 -12.11 14.13
CA ARG A 48 29.81 -11.57 13.16
C ARG A 48 29.58 -10.10 12.91
N LEU A 49 30.58 -9.25 13.16
CA LEU A 49 30.63 -7.86 12.74
C LEU A 49 30.86 -7.80 11.21
N PHE A 50 30.02 -7.07 10.50
CA PHE A 50 30.13 -6.92 9.05
C PHE A 50 30.26 -5.46 8.58
N ASP A 51 29.82 -4.51 9.41
CA ASP A 51 29.91 -3.06 9.13
C ASP A 51 30.40 -2.35 10.39
N CYS A 52 31.36 -1.45 10.25
CA CYS A 52 31.85 -0.59 11.33
C CYS A 52 32.41 0.66 10.69
N ARG A 53 31.66 1.77 10.75
CA ARG A 53 32.06 3.02 10.08
C ARG A 53 31.33 4.25 10.62
N ASP A 54 31.97 5.40 10.40
CA ASP A 54 31.33 6.71 10.52
C ASP A 54 30.74 7.09 9.16
N VAL A 55 29.53 7.60 9.14
CA VAL A 55 28.86 7.99 7.90
C VAL A 55 27.91 9.16 8.15
N SER A 56 27.92 10.10 7.19
CA SER A 56 26.94 11.19 7.12
C SER A 56 25.97 10.91 6.00
N PHE A 57 24.68 11.04 6.27
CA PHE A 57 23.65 10.85 5.26
C PHE A 57 22.42 11.75 5.51
N ILE A 58 21.51 11.79 4.55
CA ILE A 58 20.24 12.51 4.66
C ILE A 58 19.16 11.49 5.02
N VAL A 59 18.39 11.73 6.09
CA VAL A 59 17.28 10.89 6.51
C VAL A 59 16.27 10.71 5.37
N GLY A 60 15.88 9.46 5.10
CA GLY A 60 15.10 9.06 3.93
C GLY A 60 15.96 8.73 2.69
N GLN A 61 17.29 8.81 2.77
CA GLN A 61 18.23 8.56 1.69
C GLN A 61 19.41 7.66 2.12
N GLY A 62 19.30 6.99 3.28
CA GLY A 62 20.39 6.19 3.85
C GLY A 62 20.86 5.05 2.95
N GLU A 63 19.96 4.48 2.14
CA GLU A 63 20.32 3.40 1.22
C GLU A 63 21.33 3.81 0.15
N ASP A 64 21.43 5.11 -0.22
CA ASP A 64 22.48 5.62 -1.13
C ASP A 64 23.88 5.42 -0.56
N LYS A 65 23.97 5.28 0.77
CA LYS A 65 25.20 4.96 1.52
C LYS A 65 25.25 3.51 1.98
N GLY A 66 24.36 2.64 1.47
CA GLY A 66 24.27 1.24 1.87
C GLY A 66 23.75 1.02 3.28
N ILE A 67 23.01 1.99 3.83
CA ILE A 67 22.39 1.90 5.15
C ILE A 67 21.03 1.21 5.01
N PRO A 68 20.72 0.20 5.86
CA PRO A 68 19.41 -0.45 5.82
C PRO A 68 18.26 0.50 6.13
N LEU A 69 17.11 0.24 5.51
CA LEU A 69 15.89 1.03 5.71
C LEU A 69 15.50 1.18 7.19
N GLY A 70 15.72 0.14 8.00
CA GLY A 70 15.38 0.17 9.42
C GLY A 70 16.24 1.12 10.23
N VAL A 71 17.52 1.28 9.87
CA VAL A 71 18.41 2.28 10.49
C VAL A 71 17.98 3.68 10.11
N ASP A 72 17.71 3.92 8.82
CA ASP A 72 17.27 5.22 8.32
C ASP A 72 15.95 5.66 8.99
N ARG A 73 14.98 4.75 9.13
CA ARG A 73 13.71 5.04 9.82
C ARG A 73 13.83 5.27 11.31
N ALA A 74 14.83 4.67 11.97
CA ALA A 74 15.01 4.87 13.40
C ALA A 74 15.55 6.27 13.75
N MET A 75 16.11 7.00 12.80
CA MET A 75 16.69 8.33 13.01
C MET A 75 15.69 9.34 13.56
N ASP A 76 14.42 9.26 13.13
CA ASP A 76 13.37 10.17 13.60
C ASP A 76 13.03 10.04 15.09
N LYS A 77 13.49 8.96 15.73
CA LYS A 77 13.29 8.67 17.16
C LYS A 77 14.53 8.91 18.02
N MET A 78 15.69 9.11 17.40
CA MET A 78 16.96 9.27 18.12
C MET A 78 17.20 10.73 18.50
N GLN A 79 17.83 10.90 19.66
CA GLN A 79 18.29 12.21 20.16
C GLN A 79 19.78 12.40 19.92
N ASN A 80 20.26 13.63 19.99
CA ASN A 80 21.69 13.93 19.83
C ASN A 80 22.52 13.22 20.91
N GLY A 81 23.61 12.57 20.53
CA GLY A 81 24.45 11.77 21.42
C GLY A 81 23.86 10.41 21.84
N GLU A 82 22.67 10.04 21.34
CA GLU A 82 22.05 8.74 21.66
C GLU A 82 22.81 7.59 21.02
N CYS A 83 22.98 6.50 21.79
CA CYS A 83 23.44 5.21 21.27
C CYS A 83 22.37 4.16 21.52
N CYS A 84 21.97 3.43 20.49
CA CYS A 84 20.94 2.38 20.57
C CYS A 84 21.31 1.12 19.76
N LEU A 85 20.72 0.00 20.16
CA LEU A 85 20.69 -1.22 19.36
C LEU A 85 19.38 -1.28 18.58
N LEU A 86 19.48 -1.52 17.29
CA LEU A 86 18.35 -1.71 16.38
C LEU A 86 18.34 -3.16 15.91
N TYR A 87 17.29 -3.88 16.28
CA TYR A 87 17.03 -5.24 15.79
C TYR A 87 16.14 -5.11 14.57
N LEU A 88 16.63 -5.56 13.43
CA LEU A 88 15.98 -5.40 12.13
C LEU A 88 15.65 -6.77 11.56
N ASN A 89 14.36 -7.00 11.27
CA ASN A 89 13.97 -8.15 10.48
C ASN A 89 14.41 -7.98 9.01
N PRO A 90 14.35 -9.03 8.17
CA PRO A 90 14.81 -8.96 6.79
C PRO A 90 14.18 -7.83 5.98
N LYS A 91 12.90 -7.53 6.19
CA LYS A 91 12.16 -6.48 5.48
C LYS A 91 12.76 -5.09 5.66
N TYR A 92 13.32 -4.82 6.84
CA TYR A 92 13.95 -3.54 7.20
C TYR A 92 15.49 -3.61 7.21
N GLY A 93 16.03 -4.82 7.01
CA GLY A 93 17.44 -5.11 6.80
C GLY A 93 17.79 -5.13 5.30
N PHE A 94 18.34 -6.26 4.85
CA PHE A 94 18.76 -6.45 3.45
C PHE A 94 17.81 -7.34 2.62
N GLY A 95 16.64 -7.68 3.14
CA GLY A 95 15.58 -8.37 2.41
C GLY A 95 15.91 -9.78 1.95
N SER A 96 15.16 -10.23 0.93
CA SER A 96 15.31 -11.53 0.30
C SER A 96 16.53 -11.63 -0.62
N GLU A 97 17.17 -10.53 -0.96
CA GLU A 97 18.38 -10.52 -1.79
C GLU A 97 19.66 -10.67 -0.92
N GLY A 98 19.57 -10.26 0.35
CA GLY A 98 20.74 -10.16 1.21
C GLY A 98 21.69 -9.05 0.79
N LYS A 99 22.94 -9.10 1.28
CA LYS A 99 23.99 -8.15 0.89
C LYS A 99 25.31 -8.91 0.66
N PRO A 100 25.62 -9.28 -0.59
CA PRO A 100 26.84 -10.05 -0.92
C PRO A 100 28.14 -9.35 -0.49
N GLU A 101 28.19 -8.02 -0.56
CA GLU A 101 29.35 -7.21 -0.13
C GLU A 101 29.71 -7.46 1.33
N TYR A 102 28.70 -7.65 2.18
CA TYR A 102 28.83 -7.97 3.59
C TYR A 102 28.76 -9.47 3.90
N LYS A 103 28.67 -10.32 2.87
CA LYS A 103 28.47 -11.78 2.97
C LYS A 103 27.25 -12.13 3.84
N ILE A 104 26.16 -11.37 3.69
CA ILE A 104 24.88 -11.61 4.35
C ILE A 104 23.97 -12.28 3.35
N GLY A 105 23.47 -13.47 3.72
CA GLY A 105 22.50 -14.22 2.90
C GLY A 105 21.08 -13.62 2.94
N PRO A 106 20.18 -14.19 2.11
CA PRO A 106 18.77 -13.80 2.10
C PRO A 106 18.10 -13.99 3.46
N ASP A 107 17.10 -13.17 3.72
CA ASP A 107 16.16 -13.29 4.85
C ASP A 107 16.85 -13.45 6.21
N LYS A 108 17.94 -12.71 6.45
CA LYS A 108 18.65 -12.69 7.72
C LYS A 108 18.28 -11.49 8.58
N ASP A 109 18.01 -11.75 9.86
CA ASP A 109 17.92 -10.72 10.87
C ASP A 109 19.31 -10.13 11.11
N ILE A 110 19.35 -8.82 11.30
CA ILE A 110 20.59 -8.07 11.57
C ILE A 110 20.40 -7.14 12.76
N VAL A 111 21.48 -6.84 13.43
CA VAL A 111 21.49 -5.89 14.54
C VAL A 111 22.47 -4.78 14.21
N TYR A 112 22.02 -3.55 14.34
CA TYR A 112 22.88 -2.38 14.23
C TYR A 112 22.99 -1.68 15.59
N GLU A 113 24.20 -1.43 16.03
CA GLU A 113 24.48 -0.43 17.04
C GLU A 113 24.67 0.90 16.33
N VAL A 114 23.87 1.87 16.71
CA VAL A 114 23.84 3.19 16.06
C VAL A 114 24.09 4.26 17.11
N SER A 115 25.11 5.09 16.90
CA SER A 115 25.39 6.26 17.73
C SER A 115 25.19 7.52 16.88
N LEU A 116 24.17 8.31 17.21
CA LEU A 116 23.92 9.61 16.57
C LEU A 116 24.86 10.65 17.18
N LYS A 117 25.85 11.13 16.40
CA LYS A 117 26.85 12.09 16.84
C LYS A 117 26.35 13.52 16.78
N ASP A 118 25.75 13.88 15.66
CA ASP A 118 25.18 15.22 15.41
C ASP A 118 24.15 15.16 14.31
N PHE A 119 23.27 16.17 14.24
CA PHE A 119 22.34 16.31 13.14
C PHE A 119 21.95 17.76 12.89
N LYS A 120 21.61 18.05 11.65
CA LYS A 120 21.01 19.32 11.22
C LYS A 120 19.63 19.04 10.64
N ARG A 121 18.60 19.58 11.29
CA ARG A 121 17.21 19.41 10.81
C ARG A 121 17.03 20.08 9.45
N ALA A 122 16.24 19.41 8.61
CA ALA A 122 15.72 20.04 7.40
C ALA A 122 14.62 21.05 7.78
N LYS A 123 14.40 22.06 6.94
CA LYS A 123 13.26 22.97 7.08
C LYS A 123 11.96 22.13 7.01
N GLU A 124 11.09 22.35 7.95
CA GLU A 124 9.77 21.74 7.95
C GLU A 124 8.85 22.40 6.91
N SER A 125 7.81 21.70 6.49
CA SER A 125 6.93 22.21 5.42
C SER A 125 6.27 23.55 5.78
N TRP A 126 6.02 23.80 7.07
CA TRP A 126 5.45 25.08 7.54
C TRP A 126 6.47 26.23 7.68
N GLU A 127 7.77 25.92 7.64
CA GLU A 127 8.86 26.91 7.64
C GLU A 127 9.24 27.37 6.23
N MET A 128 8.74 26.69 5.20
CA MET A 128 9.00 27.00 3.80
C MET A 128 7.82 27.76 3.19
N ASP A 129 8.11 28.82 2.42
CA ASP A 129 7.09 29.45 1.62
C ASP A 129 6.70 28.58 0.41
N LEU A 130 5.56 28.90 -0.23
CA LEU A 130 5.06 28.14 -1.39
C LEU A 130 6.04 28.14 -2.55
N ASN A 131 6.75 29.23 -2.81
CA ASN A 131 7.71 29.32 -3.92
C ASN A 131 8.94 28.44 -3.65
N GLU A 132 9.44 28.43 -2.40
CA GLU A 132 10.50 27.50 -1.97
C GLU A 132 10.07 26.04 -2.19
N LYS A 133 8.84 25.68 -1.77
CA LYS A 133 8.28 24.33 -1.98
C LYS A 133 8.23 23.98 -3.46
N LEU A 134 7.63 24.85 -4.28
CA LEU A 134 7.49 24.61 -5.72
C LEU A 134 8.86 24.52 -6.43
N ALA A 135 9.86 25.25 -5.97
CA ALA A 135 11.22 25.17 -6.52
C ALA A 135 11.90 23.81 -6.21
N LEU A 136 11.62 23.21 -5.04
CA LEU A 136 12.20 21.93 -4.63
C LEU A 136 11.49 20.71 -5.21
N VAL A 137 10.20 20.82 -5.55
CA VAL A 137 9.40 19.69 -6.08
C VAL A 137 10.04 18.99 -7.28
N PRO A 138 10.57 19.68 -8.32
CA PRO A 138 11.19 19.01 -9.46
C PRO A 138 12.37 18.11 -9.06
N ASP A 139 13.23 18.57 -8.15
CA ASP A 139 14.41 17.82 -7.72
C ASP A 139 14.02 16.57 -6.93
N VAL A 140 13.09 16.71 -5.97
CA VAL A 140 12.59 15.59 -5.19
C VAL A 140 11.85 14.58 -6.07
N LYS A 141 11.04 15.06 -7.03
CA LYS A 141 10.36 14.20 -8.01
C LYS A 141 11.35 13.46 -8.89
N ASN A 142 12.39 14.14 -9.39
CA ASN A 142 13.44 13.51 -10.20
C ASN A 142 14.20 12.46 -9.41
N LYS A 143 14.48 12.70 -8.13
CA LYS A 143 15.10 11.73 -7.24
C LYS A 143 14.20 10.51 -7.02
N GLY A 144 12.91 10.71 -6.79
CA GLY A 144 11.92 9.65 -6.73
C GLY A 144 11.87 8.80 -8.02
N ASN A 145 11.94 9.48 -9.20
CA ASN A 145 11.99 8.79 -10.50
C ASN A 145 13.27 7.96 -10.66
N GLN A 146 14.43 8.46 -10.18
CA GLN A 146 15.70 7.72 -10.20
C GLN A 146 15.63 6.47 -9.33
N TYR A 147 15.12 6.58 -8.10
CA TYR A 147 14.90 5.43 -7.23
C TYR A 147 13.95 4.40 -7.85
N PHE A 148 12.86 4.86 -8.45
CA PHE A 148 11.93 3.96 -9.14
C PHE A 148 12.62 3.19 -10.29
N LYS A 149 13.39 3.87 -11.12
CA LYS A 149 14.14 3.23 -12.22
C LYS A 149 15.21 2.26 -11.71
N ALA A 150 15.79 2.52 -10.54
CA ALA A 150 16.76 1.64 -9.88
C ALA A 150 16.11 0.46 -9.15
N GLY A 151 14.76 0.30 -9.19
CA GLY A 151 14.04 -0.74 -8.48
C GLY A 151 13.83 -0.47 -6.98
N ARG A 152 14.30 0.65 -6.48
CA ARG A 152 14.20 1.06 -5.06
C ARG A 152 12.85 1.71 -4.78
N HIS A 153 11.78 0.91 -4.85
CA HIS A 153 10.41 1.44 -4.82
C HIS A 153 10.03 2.08 -3.48
N HIS A 154 10.57 1.59 -2.35
CA HIS A 154 10.31 2.18 -1.03
C HIS A 154 10.87 3.61 -0.92
N GLN A 155 12.10 3.84 -1.40
CA GLN A 155 12.70 5.18 -1.40
C GLN A 155 11.99 6.13 -2.36
N ALA A 156 11.53 5.61 -3.50
CA ALA A 156 10.70 6.39 -4.40
C ALA A 156 9.41 6.87 -3.72
N VAL A 157 8.75 5.99 -2.94
CA VAL A 157 7.55 6.33 -2.17
C VAL A 157 7.84 7.44 -1.17
N ILE A 158 8.95 7.37 -0.42
CA ILE A 158 9.33 8.40 0.56
C ILE A 158 9.47 9.76 -0.14
N GLN A 159 10.18 9.84 -1.28
CA GLN A 159 10.35 11.09 -2.00
C GLN A 159 9.01 11.65 -2.52
N TYR A 160 8.15 10.81 -3.05
CA TYR A 160 6.85 11.26 -3.53
C TYR A 160 5.90 11.67 -2.40
N GLN A 161 5.91 10.97 -1.27
CA GLN A 161 5.13 11.35 -0.08
C GLN A 161 5.56 12.69 0.49
N ARG A 162 6.86 13.00 0.47
CA ARG A 162 7.38 14.32 0.86
C ARG A 162 6.78 15.43 0.00
N ILE A 163 6.65 15.27 -1.31
CA ILE A 163 6.00 16.26 -2.17
C ILE A 163 4.53 16.46 -1.77
N ILE A 164 3.81 15.36 -1.49
CA ILE A 164 2.42 15.46 -1.04
C ILE A 164 2.33 16.23 0.27
N SER A 165 3.17 15.92 1.27
CA SER A 165 3.16 16.62 2.57
C SER A 165 3.44 18.12 2.44
N TRP A 166 4.17 18.55 1.41
CA TRP A 166 4.42 19.95 1.15
C TRP A 166 3.26 20.68 0.48
N LEU A 167 2.53 19.98 -0.41
CA LEU A 167 1.58 20.62 -1.33
C LEU A 167 0.10 20.35 -1.00
N GLU A 168 -0.22 19.29 -0.25
CA GLU A 168 -1.62 18.85 -0.04
C GLU A 168 -2.50 19.94 0.63
N LEU A 169 -1.91 20.76 1.50
CA LEU A 169 -2.62 21.84 2.19
C LEU A 169 -2.44 23.22 1.53
N GLU A 170 -1.68 23.31 0.45
CA GLU A 170 -1.41 24.57 -0.23
C GLU A 170 -2.49 24.89 -1.27
N CYS A 171 -3.02 26.11 -1.19
CA CYS A 171 -4.06 26.54 -2.12
C CYS A 171 -3.54 27.40 -3.28
N GLY A 172 -2.28 27.92 -3.18
CA GLY A 172 -1.74 28.88 -4.13
C GLY A 172 -2.42 30.26 -4.06
N THR A 173 -1.69 31.31 -4.41
CA THR A 173 -2.22 32.69 -4.38
C THR A 173 -2.84 33.14 -5.71
N GLY A 174 -2.74 32.31 -6.76
CA GLY A 174 -3.25 32.60 -8.09
C GLY A 174 -3.63 31.33 -8.87
N ILE A 175 -4.40 31.52 -9.95
CA ILE A 175 -4.93 30.41 -10.78
C ILE A 175 -3.79 29.54 -11.32
N GLU A 176 -2.70 30.15 -11.76
CA GLU A 176 -1.56 29.41 -12.33
C GLU A 176 -0.84 28.56 -11.29
N GLN A 177 -0.57 29.11 -10.09
CA GLN A 177 0.05 28.37 -9.00
C GLN A 177 -0.85 27.24 -8.51
N HIS A 178 -2.15 27.51 -8.39
CA HIS A 178 -3.11 26.46 -8.01
C HIS A 178 -3.10 25.30 -9.02
N LYS A 179 -3.15 25.60 -10.31
CA LYS A 179 -3.05 24.59 -11.38
C LYS A 179 -1.74 23.82 -11.30
N GLN A 180 -0.63 24.51 -11.11
CA GLN A 180 0.70 23.86 -10.99
C GLN A 180 0.76 22.90 -9.80
N ILE A 181 0.22 23.30 -8.64
CA ILE A 181 0.12 22.44 -7.45
C ILE A 181 -0.71 21.19 -7.76
N GLN A 182 -1.89 21.34 -8.37
CA GLN A 182 -2.76 20.22 -8.72
C GLN A 182 -2.07 19.27 -9.72
N ASP A 183 -1.40 19.78 -10.73
CA ASP A 183 -0.66 18.98 -11.71
C ASP A 183 0.46 18.17 -11.06
N TYR A 184 1.17 18.74 -10.07
CA TYR A 184 2.17 18.02 -9.29
C TYR A 184 1.52 16.93 -8.43
N ILE A 185 0.47 17.25 -7.68
CA ILE A 185 -0.24 16.30 -6.81
C ILE A 185 -0.77 15.11 -7.63
N LEU A 186 -1.42 15.37 -8.77
CA LEU A 186 -1.91 14.31 -9.67
C LEU A 186 -0.78 13.42 -10.18
N THR A 187 0.30 14.04 -10.66
CA THR A 187 1.46 13.30 -11.15
C THR A 187 2.09 12.43 -10.06
N VAL A 188 2.22 12.96 -8.86
CA VAL A 188 2.83 12.27 -7.73
C VAL A 188 1.96 11.12 -7.25
N HIS A 189 0.63 11.29 -7.15
CA HIS A 189 -0.28 10.18 -6.82
C HIS A 189 -0.24 9.07 -7.87
N LEU A 190 -0.15 9.41 -9.16
CA LEU A 190 0.07 8.41 -10.20
C LEU A 190 1.38 7.64 -9.98
N ASN A 191 2.46 8.31 -9.65
CA ASN A 191 3.75 7.65 -9.41
C ASN A 191 3.72 6.79 -8.14
N LEU A 192 3.09 7.26 -7.05
CA LEU A 192 2.86 6.48 -5.85
C LEU A 192 2.06 5.22 -6.14
N ALA A 193 0.96 5.32 -6.90
CA ALA A 193 0.17 4.16 -7.29
C ALA A 193 1.01 3.10 -8.02
N LEU A 194 1.91 3.54 -8.91
CA LEU A 194 2.82 2.64 -9.62
C LEU A 194 3.85 1.99 -8.69
N CYS A 195 4.40 2.75 -7.75
CA CYS A 195 5.32 2.23 -6.72
C CYS A 195 4.63 1.16 -5.88
N PHE A 196 3.42 1.42 -5.38
CA PHE A 196 2.66 0.48 -4.57
C PHE A 196 2.25 -0.78 -5.33
N LEU A 197 1.96 -0.69 -6.62
CA LEU A 197 1.78 -1.88 -7.48
C LEU A 197 3.04 -2.75 -7.52
N ARG A 198 4.24 -2.15 -7.63
CA ARG A 198 5.51 -2.88 -7.61
C ARG A 198 5.82 -3.48 -6.23
N LEU A 199 5.45 -2.80 -5.17
CA LEU A 199 5.57 -3.26 -3.79
C LEU A 199 4.49 -4.27 -3.38
N LYS A 200 3.53 -4.58 -4.29
CA LYS A 200 2.39 -5.46 -4.05
C LYS A 200 1.43 -4.96 -2.95
N ASP A 201 1.50 -3.67 -2.60
CA ASP A 201 0.50 -3.02 -1.75
C ASP A 201 -0.63 -2.47 -2.61
N PHE A 202 -1.52 -3.37 -3.02
CA PHE A 202 -2.59 -3.04 -3.94
C PHE A 202 -3.64 -2.11 -3.31
N SER A 203 -3.76 -2.10 -1.98
CA SER A 203 -4.69 -1.22 -1.26
C SER A 203 -4.26 0.23 -1.41
N GLN A 204 -3.00 0.53 -1.12
CA GLN A 204 -2.42 1.86 -1.30
C GLN A 204 -2.40 2.29 -2.78
N ALA A 205 -2.19 1.35 -3.70
CA ALA A 205 -2.27 1.64 -5.13
C ALA A 205 -3.67 2.11 -5.54
N VAL A 206 -4.74 1.42 -5.09
CA VAL A 206 -6.14 1.81 -5.36
C VAL A 206 -6.46 3.17 -4.77
N GLU A 207 -6.05 3.44 -3.52
CA GLU A 207 -6.30 4.70 -2.82
C GLU A 207 -5.68 5.89 -3.57
N ASN A 208 -4.41 5.79 -3.96
CA ASN A 208 -3.74 6.84 -4.72
C ASN A 208 -4.38 7.06 -6.10
N CYS A 209 -4.83 5.99 -6.78
CA CYS A 209 -5.58 6.14 -8.03
C CYS A 209 -6.94 6.82 -7.81
N ASN A 210 -7.64 6.55 -6.71
CA ASN A 210 -8.91 7.19 -6.39
C ASN A 210 -8.73 8.71 -6.27
N LYS A 211 -7.71 9.18 -5.55
CA LYS A 211 -7.39 10.62 -5.41
C LYS A 211 -7.22 11.30 -6.79
N VAL A 212 -6.60 10.62 -7.75
CA VAL A 212 -6.48 11.12 -9.12
C VAL A 212 -7.83 11.15 -9.84
N ILE A 213 -8.63 10.07 -9.73
CA ILE A 213 -9.89 9.93 -10.45
C ILE A 213 -10.98 10.88 -9.89
N GLU A 214 -10.89 11.27 -8.63
CA GLU A 214 -11.76 12.30 -8.03
C GLU A 214 -11.61 13.65 -8.73
N GLN A 215 -10.40 14.02 -9.14
CA GLN A 215 -10.10 15.26 -9.84
C GLN A 215 -10.24 15.11 -11.36
N ASP A 216 -9.75 14.01 -11.93
CA ASP A 216 -9.82 13.71 -13.36
C ASP A 216 -10.43 12.31 -13.57
N LYS A 217 -11.75 12.27 -13.77
CA LYS A 217 -12.54 11.04 -13.98
C LYS A 217 -12.15 10.25 -15.22
N SER A 218 -11.47 10.90 -16.17
CA SER A 218 -11.06 10.33 -17.45
C SER A 218 -9.57 9.99 -17.51
N ASN A 219 -8.85 10.08 -16.40
CA ASN A 219 -7.42 9.79 -16.39
C ASN A 219 -7.13 8.32 -16.71
N GLU A 220 -6.69 8.09 -17.95
CA GLU A 220 -6.42 6.74 -18.48
C GLU A 220 -5.43 5.96 -17.61
N LYS A 221 -4.35 6.63 -17.17
CA LYS A 221 -3.29 5.99 -16.37
C LYS A 221 -3.79 5.57 -14.98
N ALA A 222 -4.60 6.42 -14.34
CA ALA A 222 -5.17 6.14 -13.03
C ALA A 222 -6.18 4.98 -13.10
N LEU A 223 -7.08 5.02 -14.08
CA LEU A 223 -8.06 3.95 -14.32
C LEU A 223 -7.39 2.62 -14.59
N TYR A 224 -6.36 2.62 -15.46
CA TYR A 224 -5.61 1.40 -15.79
C TYR A 224 -4.90 0.80 -14.56
N ARG A 225 -4.17 1.63 -13.80
CA ARG A 225 -3.46 1.18 -12.60
C ARG A 225 -4.39 0.71 -11.50
N ARG A 226 -5.55 1.37 -11.33
CA ARG A 226 -6.57 0.93 -10.39
C ARG A 226 -7.17 -0.41 -10.79
N GLY A 227 -7.47 -0.59 -12.07
CA GLY A 227 -7.94 -1.87 -12.62
C GLY A 227 -6.91 -2.98 -12.41
N GLU A 228 -5.62 -2.72 -12.63
CA GLU A 228 -4.52 -3.67 -12.38
C GLU A 228 -4.44 -4.04 -10.89
N ALA A 229 -4.49 -3.08 -9.98
CA ALA A 229 -4.48 -3.33 -8.54
C ALA A 229 -5.69 -4.17 -8.10
N ARG A 230 -6.89 -3.86 -8.59
CA ARG A 230 -8.14 -4.59 -8.31
C ARG A 230 -8.10 -6.02 -8.84
N LEU A 231 -7.55 -6.21 -10.04
CA LEU A 231 -7.35 -7.55 -10.61
C LEU A 231 -6.46 -8.42 -9.72
N LEU A 232 -5.37 -7.84 -9.20
CA LEU A 232 -4.44 -8.52 -8.30
C LEU A 232 -5.02 -8.77 -6.89
N ARG A 233 -6.08 -8.04 -6.52
CA ARG A 233 -6.88 -8.27 -5.31
C ARG A 233 -8.04 -9.25 -5.54
N ASN A 234 -8.17 -9.82 -6.75
CA ASN A 234 -9.29 -10.67 -7.17
C ASN A 234 -10.66 -9.96 -7.20
N GLU A 235 -10.67 -8.63 -7.30
CA GLU A 235 -11.88 -7.80 -7.43
C GLU A 235 -12.26 -7.66 -8.92
N TYR A 236 -12.53 -8.79 -9.58
CA TYR A 236 -12.65 -8.89 -11.03
C TYR A 236 -13.70 -7.96 -11.63
N SER A 237 -14.88 -7.85 -11.01
CA SER A 237 -15.97 -6.99 -11.50
C SER A 237 -15.59 -5.52 -11.52
N LEU A 238 -14.92 -5.04 -10.45
CA LEU A 238 -14.46 -3.66 -10.34
C LEU A 238 -13.30 -3.38 -11.31
N ALA A 239 -12.40 -4.35 -11.48
CA ALA A 239 -11.29 -4.24 -12.44
C ALA A 239 -11.83 -4.14 -13.88
N MET A 240 -12.82 -4.95 -14.25
CA MET A 240 -13.49 -4.89 -15.57
C MET A 240 -14.09 -3.52 -15.83
N ALA A 241 -14.79 -2.94 -14.84
CA ALA A 241 -15.39 -1.60 -14.97
C ALA A 241 -14.33 -0.52 -15.22
N ASP A 242 -13.16 -0.61 -14.54
CA ASP A 242 -12.06 0.32 -14.76
C ASP A 242 -11.45 0.17 -16.16
N PHE A 243 -11.18 -1.06 -16.63
CA PHE A 243 -10.64 -1.28 -17.97
C PHE A 243 -11.64 -0.91 -19.08
N GLN A 244 -12.95 -1.08 -18.86
CA GLN A 244 -13.98 -0.60 -19.78
C GLN A 244 -13.92 0.93 -19.91
N LYS A 245 -13.81 1.66 -18.79
CA LYS A 245 -13.64 3.12 -18.81
C LYS A 245 -12.37 3.55 -19.54
N VAL A 246 -11.26 2.82 -19.36
CA VAL A 246 -10.04 3.07 -20.14
C VAL A 246 -10.31 2.95 -21.64
N LEU A 247 -11.08 1.94 -22.08
CA LEU A 247 -11.42 1.74 -23.49
C LEU A 247 -12.44 2.76 -24.03
N GLU A 248 -13.28 3.33 -23.16
CA GLU A 248 -14.15 4.47 -23.51
C GLU A 248 -13.33 5.72 -23.79
N VAL A 249 -12.29 5.99 -22.96
CA VAL A 249 -11.38 7.14 -23.14
C VAL A 249 -10.42 6.91 -24.30
N ASN A 250 -9.85 5.71 -24.41
CA ASN A 250 -8.89 5.33 -25.44
C ASN A 250 -9.21 3.95 -26.01
N PRO A 251 -10.05 3.87 -27.06
CA PRO A 251 -10.42 2.59 -27.69
C PRO A 251 -9.25 1.81 -28.28
N SER A 252 -8.11 2.46 -28.55
CA SER A 252 -6.91 1.82 -29.13
C SER A 252 -6.01 1.18 -28.09
N ASN A 253 -6.30 1.30 -26.78
CA ASN A 253 -5.47 0.74 -25.71
C ASN A 253 -5.52 -0.79 -25.72
N ARG A 254 -4.50 -1.42 -26.33
CA ARG A 254 -4.38 -2.87 -26.45
C ARG A 254 -4.19 -3.55 -25.08
N ALA A 255 -3.46 -2.90 -24.16
CA ALA A 255 -3.19 -3.44 -22.84
C ALA A 255 -4.48 -3.55 -22.00
N ALA A 256 -5.33 -2.51 -22.01
CA ALA A 256 -6.62 -2.53 -21.32
C ALA A 256 -7.54 -3.63 -21.89
N ARG A 257 -7.56 -3.82 -23.22
CA ARG A 257 -8.34 -4.88 -23.85
C ARG A 257 -7.87 -6.28 -23.44
N ALA A 258 -6.56 -6.50 -23.37
CA ALA A 258 -6.00 -7.78 -22.92
C ALA A 258 -6.33 -8.03 -21.43
N GLN A 259 -6.20 -7.01 -20.58
CA GLN A 259 -6.54 -7.14 -19.16
C GLN A 259 -8.03 -7.39 -18.93
N LEU A 260 -8.90 -6.78 -19.72
CA LEU A 260 -10.34 -7.04 -19.66
C LEU A 260 -10.67 -8.50 -19.96
N SER A 261 -10.04 -9.08 -21.00
CA SER A 261 -10.18 -10.52 -21.31
C SER A 261 -9.66 -11.41 -20.18
N THR A 262 -8.53 -11.05 -19.60
CA THR A 262 -7.97 -11.76 -18.43
C THR A 262 -8.91 -11.73 -17.23
N CYS A 263 -9.52 -10.57 -16.93
CA CYS A 263 -10.51 -10.45 -15.86
C CYS A 263 -11.73 -11.35 -16.11
N GLN A 264 -12.23 -11.40 -17.35
CA GLN A 264 -13.36 -12.26 -17.72
C GLN A 264 -13.05 -13.74 -17.51
N SER A 265 -11.87 -14.19 -17.92
CA SER A 265 -11.44 -15.58 -17.73
C SER A 265 -11.31 -15.92 -16.25
N LYS A 266 -10.63 -15.09 -15.47
CA LYS A 266 -10.46 -15.31 -14.02
C LYS A 266 -11.78 -15.27 -13.26
N MET A 267 -12.71 -14.41 -13.63
CA MET A 267 -14.03 -14.37 -13.03
C MET A 267 -14.82 -15.66 -13.30
N LYS A 268 -14.76 -16.22 -14.51
CA LYS A 268 -15.38 -17.50 -14.83
C LYS A 268 -14.76 -18.64 -14.03
N GLU A 269 -13.43 -18.72 -13.98
CA GLU A 269 -12.70 -19.72 -13.19
C GLU A 269 -13.10 -19.66 -11.70
N HIS A 270 -13.18 -18.45 -11.13
CA HIS A 270 -13.58 -18.26 -9.76
C HIS A 270 -15.02 -18.72 -9.51
N GLN A 271 -15.97 -18.37 -10.39
CA GLN A 271 -17.35 -18.83 -10.29
C GLN A 271 -17.49 -20.36 -10.40
N GLU A 272 -16.69 -20.99 -11.26
CA GLU A 272 -16.68 -22.45 -11.35
C GLU A 272 -16.11 -23.13 -10.10
N GLN A 273 -15.06 -22.54 -9.53
CA GLN A 273 -14.50 -23.02 -8.25
C GLN A 273 -15.51 -22.87 -7.09
N GLU A 274 -16.18 -21.72 -6.99
CA GLU A 274 -17.24 -21.52 -6.00
C GLU A 274 -18.36 -22.55 -6.15
N LYS A 275 -18.87 -22.77 -7.38
CA LYS A 275 -19.88 -23.80 -7.65
C LYS A 275 -19.44 -25.18 -7.19
N LYS A 276 -18.18 -25.57 -7.45
CA LYS A 276 -17.62 -26.85 -6.98
C LYS A 276 -17.56 -26.93 -5.44
N ILE A 277 -17.14 -25.85 -4.79
CA ILE A 277 -17.07 -25.79 -3.32
C ILE A 277 -18.46 -25.94 -2.72
N TYR A 278 -19.45 -25.20 -3.23
CA TYR A 278 -20.84 -25.29 -2.77
C TYR A 278 -21.44 -26.68 -3.03
N ALA A 279 -21.23 -27.27 -4.23
CA ALA A 279 -21.69 -28.62 -4.54
C ALA A 279 -21.13 -29.66 -3.55
N ASN A 280 -19.83 -29.62 -3.27
CA ASN A 280 -19.17 -30.52 -2.31
C ASN A 280 -19.69 -30.30 -0.87
N MET A 281 -19.97 -29.06 -0.50
CA MET A 281 -20.54 -28.73 0.82
C MET A 281 -21.95 -29.34 0.96
N PHE A 282 -22.82 -29.16 0.00
CA PHE A 282 -24.17 -29.74 0.00
C PHE A 282 -24.14 -31.26 0.02
N GLN A 283 -23.23 -31.88 -0.73
CA GLN A 283 -23.04 -33.34 -0.69
C GLN A 283 -22.65 -33.84 0.71
N LYS A 284 -21.69 -33.17 1.35
CA LYS A 284 -21.27 -33.50 2.74
C LYS A 284 -22.40 -33.30 3.75
N PHE A 285 -23.24 -32.29 3.58
CA PHE A 285 -24.42 -32.11 4.43
C PHE A 285 -25.45 -33.25 4.23
N ALA A 286 -25.73 -33.62 2.97
CA ALA A 286 -26.63 -34.72 2.66
C ALA A 286 -26.13 -36.06 3.24
N GLU A 287 -24.84 -36.34 3.17
CA GLU A 287 -24.19 -37.52 3.75
C GLU A 287 -24.27 -37.52 5.31
N ARG A 288 -24.11 -36.36 5.94
CA ARG A 288 -24.29 -36.19 7.39
C ARG A 288 -25.75 -36.45 7.83
N ASP A 289 -26.71 -35.88 7.11
CA ASP A 289 -28.12 -36.06 7.39
C ASP A 289 -28.57 -37.53 7.22
N SER A 290 -28.01 -38.23 6.22
CA SER A 290 -28.26 -39.67 6.02
C SER A 290 -27.64 -40.54 7.11
N LYS A 291 -26.48 -40.18 7.67
CA LYS A 291 -25.81 -40.89 8.77
C LYS A 291 -26.50 -40.63 10.13
N ASN A 292 -27.11 -39.45 10.33
CA ASN A 292 -27.75 -39.07 11.58
C ASN A 292 -29.23 -39.54 11.70
N GLY A 293 -29.70 -40.39 10.79
CA GLY A 293 -30.98 -41.11 10.95
C GLY A 293 -32.21 -40.23 11.08
N ARG A 294 -32.25 -39.01 10.57
CA ARG A 294 -33.49 -38.21 10.52
C ARG A 294 -34.42 -38.82 9.46
N PRO A 295 -35.62 -39.30 9.82
CA PRO A 295 -36.56 -39.86 8.88
C PRO A 295 -36.93 -38.76 7.85
N LYS A 296 -36.84 -39.10 6.58
CA LYS A 296 -37.39 -38.29 5.49
C LYS A 296 -38.85 -37.99 5.85
N ARG A 297 -39.20 -36.72 6.09
CA ARG A 297 -40.59 -36.29 6.12
C ARG A 297 -41.21 -36.72 4.80
N ARG A 298 -42.07 -37.77 4.85
CA ARG A 298 -42.98 -38.10 3.76
C ARG A 298 -43.82 -36.84 3.54
N ARG A 299 -43.76 -36.26 2.37
CA ARG A 299 -44.77 -35.33 1.90
C ARG A 299 -46.06 -36.16 1.82
N ASP A 300 -47.02 -35.84 2.67
CA ASP A 300 -48.35 -36.39 2.56
C ASP A 300 -48.95 -35.90 1.22
N GLU A 301 -49.23 -36.88 0.33
CA GLU A 301 -49.91 -36.70 -0.95
C GLU A 301 -51.40 -36.45 -0.78
N SER A 302 -51.87 -35.88 0.35
CA SER A 302 -53.28 -35.74 0.68
C SER A 302 -53.86 -34.32 0.46
N GLU A 303 -53.17 -33.40 -0.19
CA GLU A 303 -53.72 -32.07 -0.49
C GLU A 303 -53.86 -31.74 -2.00
N GLN A 304 -54.08 -32.75 -2.84
CA GLN A 304 -54.34 -32.54 -4.27
C GLN A 304 -55.76 -32.87 -4.71
N SER A 305 -56.77 -32.75 -3.86
CA SER A 305 -58.15 -32.98 -4.29
C SER A 305 -59.18 -32.01 -3.70
N SER A 306 -58.93 -30.71 -3.71
CA SER A 306 -60.04 -29.73 -3.57
C SER A 306 -59.63 -28.32 -3.92
N MET A 307 -59.38 -28.07 -5.19
CA MET A 307 -59.46 -26.71 -5.79
C MET A 307 -59.71 -26.80 -7.31
N ASN A 308 -60.73 -27.54 -7.71
CA ASN A 308 -61.43 -27.30 -8.96
C ASN A 308 -62.85 -26.83 -8.61
N GLY A 309 -63.07 -25.54 -8.61
CA GLY A 309 -64.32 -24.92 -8.38
C GLY A 309 -64.26 -23.42 -8.63
N GLU A 310 -64.66 -23.08 -9.84
CA GLU A 310 -65.28 -21.81 -10.23
C GLU A 310 -64.89 -20.51 -9.48
N VAL A 311 -64.39 -19.52 -10.23
CA VAL A 311 -64.94 -18.14 -10.19
C VAL A 311 -64.43 -17.46 -11.49
N GLY A 312 -65.17 -17.21 -12.42
CA GLY A 312 -66.16 -16.22 -12.78
C GLY A 312 -65.58 -14.83 -12.90
N ILE A 313 -65.46 -14.44 -14.15
CA ILE A 313 -65.20 -13.09 -14.71
C ILE A 313 -65.95 -12.00 -13.93
N LYS A 314 -65.21 -10.91 -13.55
CA LYS A 314 -65.79 -9.56 -13.54
C LYS A 314 -64.70 -8.52 -13.86
N ARG A 315 -64.66 -8.10 -15.11
CA ARG A 315 -64.12 -6.82 -15.53
C ARG A 315 -64.89 -5.68 -14.86
N ARG A 316 -64.19 -4.74 -14.23
CA ARG A 316 -64.70 -3.36 -14.06
C ARG A 316 -63.59 -2.38 -14.39
N ARG A 317 -63.76 -1.70 -15.51
CA ARG A 317 -63.19 -0.42 -15.86
C ARG A 317 -63.66 0.62 -14.84
N ARG A 318 -62.78 1.46 -14.38
CA ARG A 318 -63.07 2.85 -14.05
C ARG A 318 -61.80 3.69 -14.31
N SER A 319 -62.03 4.57 -15.18
CA SER A 319 -61.43 5.78 -15.67
C SER A 319 -61.31 6.88 -14.61
N GLN A 320 -60.28 7.70 -14.80
CA GLN A 320 -60.24 9.17 -14.58
C GLN A 320 -60.35 9.64 -13.12
N ASP A 321 -59.38 10.40 -12.60
CA ASP A 321 -59.19 11.84 -12.77
C ASP A 321 -58.00 12.30 -11.93
N CYS A 322 -57.14 13.13 -12.53
CA CYS A 322 -56.36 14.16 -11.85
C CYS A 322 -57.30 15.30 -11.45
N PRO A 323 -57.08 16.11 -10.40
CA PRO A 323 -56.25 17.31 -10.64
C PRO A 323 -55.49 17.85 -9.40
N SER A 324 -54.61 18.76 -9.73
CA SER A 324 -53.95 19.87 -9.03
C SER A 324 -52.63 19.55 -8.37
#